data_01edccfc9bf96d296804cde528036aea
#
_entry.id   01edccfc9bf96d296804cde528036aea
#
_cell.length_a   1.000
_cell.length_b   1.000
_cell.length_c   1.000
_cell.angle_alpha   90.00
_cell.angle_beta   90.00
_cell.angle_gamma   90.00
#
_symmetry.space_group_name_H-M   'P 1'
#
loop_
_entity.id
_entity.type
_entity.pdbx_description
1 polymer ?
#
loop_
_entity_poly.entity_id
_entity_poly.type
_entity_poly.pdbx_seq_one_letter_code
_entity_poly.pdbx_strand_id
1 'polypeptide(L)'
;MPSVDMPLEQLRQYKPPLYREADFESFWESTTAEALKQPINAELIPYDLRTKGLVCYAVRFDGFKGADKQQQGGRIAGWYVRPETGGKFPGVCIYHGYGGRGPRPLDILALASQGICVLSMDCRGQNGQSQDTAVYSEGHQQGWMTQGIRDPKTYYFRYLYADALRALELLAKRDEVDDTRIAGFPFRGLPCGVRPEHGKHARFARGRHQHVPGTHVHRHLTLIVPARC
;
A
#
# COMPACT_ATOMS: atom_id res chain seq x y z
N MET A 1 -15.59 -34.98 -10.19
CA MET A 1 -15.65 -33.55 -10.59
C MET A 1 -14.68 -33.39 -11.76
N PRO A 2 -15.05 -32.69 -12.84
CA PRO A 2 -14.09 -32.44 -13.90
C PRO A 2 -12.96 -31.59 -13.31
N SER A 3 -11.71 -31.94 -13.63
CA SER A 3 -10.53 -31.15 -13.28
C SER A 3 -10.60 -29.86 -14.11
N VAL A 4 -10.69 -28.72 -13.44
CA VAL A 4 -10.71 -27.39 -14.10
C VAL A 4 -9.30 -26.83 -14.31
N ASP A 5 -8.27 -27.60 -13.94
CA ASP A 5 -6.87 -27.19 -14.00
C ASP A 5 -6.00 -28.24 -14.67
N MET A 6 -4.78 -27.85 -15.04
CA MET A 6 -3.78 -28.75 -15.60
C MET A 6 -3.29 -29.77 -14.55
N PRO A 7 -2.82 -30.96 -14.99
CA PRO A 7 -2.12 -31.86 -14.08
C PRO A 7 -0.95 -31.19 -13.37
N LEU A 8 -0.70 -31.57 -12.10
CA LEU A 8 0.30 -30.92 -11.25
C LEU A 8 1.69 -30.80 -11.91
N GLU A 9 2.14 -31.85 -12.62
CA GLU A 9 3.44 -31.82 -13.29
C GLU A 9 3.51 -30.80 -14.41
N GLN A 10 2.41 -30.60 -15.13
CA GLN A 10 2.31 -29.54 -16.14
C GLN A 10 2.26 -28.15 -15.50
N LEU A 11 1.55 -27.98 -14.37
CA LEU A 11 1.51 -26.73 -13.63
C LEU A 11 2.92 -26.31 -13.12
N ARG A 12 3.72 -27.27 -12.66
CA ARG A 12 5.10 -27.01 -12.22
C ARG A 12 6.00 -26.48 -13.34
N GLN A 13 5.70 -26.85 -14.57
CA GLN A 13 6.45 -26.44 -15.77
C GLN A 13 5.80 -25.24 -16.48
N TYR A 14 4.59 -24.87 -16.09
CA TYR A 14 3.84 -23.81 -16.75
C TYR A 14 4.48 -22.44 -16.50
N LYS A 15 5.11 -21.90 -17.52
CA LYS A 15 5.76 -20.59 -17.54
C LYS A 15 5.22 -19.76 -18.71
N PRO A 16 4.01 -19.18 -18.58
CA PRO A 16 3.46 -18.38 -19.65
C PRO A 16 4.33 -17.13 -19.89
N PRO A 17 4.36 -16.60 -21.13
CA PRO A 17 5.04 -15.35 -21.40
C PRO A 17 4.44 -14.22 -20.55
N LEU A 18 5.28 -13.39 -19.98
CA LEU A 18 4.86 -12.18 -19.27
C LEU A 18 4.70 -11.07 -20.30
N TYR A 19 3.46 -10.65 -20.54
CA TYR A 19 3.20 -9.46 -21.34
C TYR A 19 3.40 -8.25 -20.44
N ARG A 20 4.37 -7.44 -20.81
CA ARG A 20 4.71 -6.22 -20.11
C ARG A 20 4.97 -5.14 -21.14
N GLU A 21 4.28 -4.02 -21.00
CA GLU A 21 4.49 -2.89 -21.88
C GLU A 21 5.91 -2.31 -21.69
N ALA A 22 6.45 -1.76 -22.78
CA ALA A 22 7.83 -1.25 -22.79
C ALA A 22 8.05 -0.09 -21.80
N ASP A 23 7.01 0.69 -21.53
CA ASP A 23 7.01 1.85 -20.64
C ASP A 23 6.63 1.54 -19.17
N PHE A 24 6.37 0.27 -18.82
CA PHE A 24 5.91 -0.11 -17.49
C PHE A 24 6.80 0.43 -16.35
N GLU A 25 8.12 0.30 -16.48
CA GLU A 25 9.04 0.78 -15.43
C GLU A 25 8.99 2.30 -15.33
N SER A 26 9.12 3.01 -16.45
CA SER A 26 9.13 4.49 -16.46
C SER A 26 7.79 5.06 -15.98
N PHE A 27 6.68 4.41 -16.28
CA PHE A 27 5.35 4.77 -15.78
C PHE A 27 5.29 4.70 -14.24
N TRP A 28 5.79 3.60 -13.64
CA TRP A 28 5.74 3.45 -12.19
C TRP A 28 6.80 4.28 -11.47
N GLU A 29 7.97 4.49 -12.06
CA GLU A 29 8.99 5.42 -11.55
C GLU A 29 8.43 6.85 -11.49
N SER A 30 7.80 7.31 -12.57
CA SER A 30 7.13 8.61 -12.61
C SER A 30 6.01 8.72 -11.58
N THR A 31 5.15 7.71 -11.50
CA THR A 31 4.03 7.68 -10.53
C THR A 31 4.54 7.74 -9.09
N THR A 32 5.57 6.98 -8.77
CA THR A 32 6.22 6.98 -7.45
C THR A 32 6.80 8.35 -7.12
N ALA A 33 7.54 8.94 -8.06
CA ALA A 33 8.13 10.26 -7.89
C ALA A 33 7.08 11.36 -7.70
N GLU A 34 5.97 11.30 -8.45
CA GLU A 34 4.84 12.21 -8.30
C GLU A 34 4.17 12.06 -6.92
N ALA A 35 3.93 10.81 -6.48
CA ALA A 35 3.28 10.54 -5.20
C ALA A 35 4.11 11.04 -4.01
N LEU A 36 5.41 10.80 -4.01
CA LEU A 36 6.32 11.17 -2.91
C LEU A 36 6.63 12.67 -2.85
N LYS A 37 6.41 13.43 -3.93
CA LYS A 37 6.53 14.89 -3.93
C LYS A 37 5.35 15.60 -3.26
N GLN A 38 4.20 14.96 -3.18
CA GLN A 38 2.99 15.57 -2.61
C GLN A 38 3.04 15.54 -1.08
N PRO A 39 2.67 16.63 -0.38
CA PRO A 39 2.61 16.64 1.08
C PRO A 39 1.62 15.58 1.58
N ILE A 40 1.98 14.89 2.64
CA ILE A 40 1.17 13.79 3.17
C ILE A 40 0.05 14.27 4.10
N ASN A 41 0.23 15.43 4.76
CA ASN A 41 -0.71 16.05 5.68
C ASN A 41 -1.40 15.05 6.63
N ALA A 42 -0.56 14.25 7.31
CA ALA A 42 -1.04 13.19 8.18
C ALA A 42 -1.60 13.75 9.50
N GLU A 43 -2.73 13.22 9.89
CA GLU A 43 -3.36 13.45 11.20
C GLU A 43 -3.43 12.12 11.95
N LEU A 44 -2.97 12.12 13.20
CA LEU A 44 -3.06 10.99 14.12
C LEU A 44 -3.94 11.42 15.29
N ILE A 45 -5.17 10.91 15.32
CA ILE A 45 -6.17 11.22 16.33
C ILE A 45 -6.12 10.13 17.39
N PRO A 46 -5.77 10.42 18.65
CA PRO A 46 -5.71 9.42 19.72
C PRO A 46 -7.03 8.65 19.84
N TYR A 47 -6.93 7.33 19.99
CA TYR A 47 -8.05 6.44 20.19
C TYR A 47 -7.80 5.58 21.43
N ASP A 48 -8.70 5.65 22.39
CA ASP A 48 -8.60 4.86 23.63
C ASP A 48 -8.98 3.40 23.37
N LEU A 49 -7.94 2.60 23.23
CA LEU A 49 -8.08 1.15 23.01
C LEU A 49 -8.30 0.36 24.29
N ARG A 50 -8.11 0.99 25.48
CA ARG A 50 -8.17 0.37 26.80
C ARG A 50 -7.25 -0.85 26.94
N THR A 51 -6.12 -0.85 26.25
CA THR A 51 -5.14 -1.94 26.24
C THR A 51 -3.82 -1.42 26.79
N LYS A 52 -3.33 -2.05 27.85
CA LYS A 52 -2.03 -1.67 28.47
C LYS A 52 -0.86 -1.93 27.52
N GLY A 53 0.09 -1.03 27.50
CA GLY A 53 1.33 -1.15 26.76
C GLY A 53 1.22 -0.88 25.25
N LEU A 54 0.04 -0.51 24.76
CA LEU A 54 -0.19 -0.14 23.36
C LEU A 54 -0.86 1.23 23.25
N VAL A 55 -0.50 1.98 22.22
CA VAL A 55 -1.15 3.25 21.84
C VAL A 55 -1.78 3.10 20.49
N CYS A 56 -3.00 3.63 20.34
CA CYS A 56 -3.77 3.58 19.09
C CYS A 56 -4.16 4.97 18.60
N TYR A 57 -4.14 5.13 17.28
CA TYR A 57 -4.59 6.35 16.61
C TYR A 57 -5.48 6.00 15.43
N ALA A 58 -6.56 6.75 15.26
CA ALA A 58 -7.20 6.87 13.97
C ALA A 58 -6.30 7.76 13.08
N VAL A 59 -6.02 7.31 11.87
CA VAL A 59 -5.11 7.99 10.96
C VAL A 59 -5.87 8.53 9.76
N ARG A 60 -5.51 9.73 9.34
CA ARG A 60 -5.94 10.30 8.06
C ARG A 60 -4.77 10.97 7.39
N PHE A 61 -4.65 10.80 6.08
CA PHE A 61 -3.62 11.45 5.28
C PHE A 61 -4.11 11.74 3.87
N ASP A 62 -3.44 12.65 3.16
CA ASP A 62 -3.79 12.99 1.79
C ASP A 62 -3.42 11.84 0.85
N GLY A 63 -4.40 11.34 0.12
CA GLY A 63 -4.20 10.39 -0.96
C GLY A 63 -3.54 11.03 -2.19
N PHE A 64 -3.03 10.20 -3.08
CA PHE A 64 -2.42 10.64 -4.32
C PHE A 64 -3.43 11.37 -5.23
N LYS A 65 -3.04 12.53 -5.77
CA LYS A 65 -3.89 13.37 -6.64
C LYS A 65 -3.67 13.14 -8.14
N GLY A 66 -2.54 12.51 -8.52
CA GLY A 66 -2.09 12.58 -9.91
C GLY A 66 -1.47 13.95 -10.23
N ALA A 67 -1.07 14.12 -11.47
CA ALA A 67 -0.48 15.37 -11.96
C ALA A 67 -1.52 16.39 -12.44
N ASP A 68 -2.73 15.96 -12.75
CA ASP A 68 -3.82 16.83 -13.20
C ASP A 68 -4.35 17.67 -12.03
N LYS A 69 -4.41 18.97 -12.21
CA LYS A 69 -4.93 19.92 -11.21
C LYS A 69 -6.40 19.69 -10.88
N GLN A 70 -7.17 19.08 -11.77
CA GLN A 70 -8.58 18.75 -11.55
C GLN A 70 -8.74 17.50 -10.66
N GLN A 71 -7.68 16.68 -10.53
CA GLN A 71 -7.71 15.50 -9.69
C GLN A 71 -7.57 15.88 -8.21
N GLN A 72 -8.37 15.25 -7.38
CA GLN A 72 -8.33 15.41 -5.93
C GLN A 72 -7.91 14.10 -5.28
N GLY A 73 -7.04 14.16 -4.29
CA GLY A 73 -6.50 12.98 -3.63
C GLY A 73 -7.48 12.27 -2.70
N GLY A 74 -8.45 12.99 -2.19
CA GLY A 74 -9.27 12.51 -1.09
C GLY A 74 -8.48 12.32 0.22
N ARG A 75 -9.19 12.00 1.30
CA ARG A 75 -8.58 11.67 2.59
C ARG A 75 -8.57 10.15 2.77
N ILE A 76 -7.39 9.58 2.88
CA ILE A 76 -7.19 8.17 3.16
C ILE A 76 -7.25 7.95 4.66
N ALA A 77 -8.04 6.98 5.09
CA ALA A 77 -8.25 6.62 6.48
C ALA A 77 -7.53 5.32 6.83
N GLY A 78 -7.24 5.16 8.12
CA GLY A 78 -6.61 3.96 8.63
C GLY A 78 -6.51 3.95 10.14
N TRP A 79 -5.81 2.95 10.65
CA TRP A 79 -5.52 2.81 12.07
C TRP A 79 -4.04 2.56 12.28
N TYR A 80 -3.47 3.20 13.29
CA TYR A 80 -2.09 3.00 13.69
C TYR A 80 -2.03 2.53 15.14
N VAL A 81 -1.45 1.36 15.36
CA VAL A 81 -1.24 0.79 16.69
C VAL A 81 0.25 0.51 16.86
N ARG A 82 0.79 0.92 17.99
CA ARG A 82 2.20 0.76 18.31
C ARG A 82 2.43 0.42 19.78
N PRO A 83 3.57 -0.14 20.17
CA PRO A 83 3.98 -0.19 21.55
C PRO A 83 4.02 1.21 22.18
N GLU A 84 3.66 1.30 23.45
CA GLU A 84 3.60 2.56 24.20
C GLU A 84 4.98 3.09 24.53
N THR A 85 5.88 2.20 24.92
CA THR A 85 7.22 2.55 25.43
C THR A 85 8.31 1.78 24.69
N GLY A 86 9.49 2.38 24.63
CA GLY A 86 10.70 1.72 24.20
C GLY A 86 11.19 2.11 22.82
N GLY A 87 12.22 2.18 22.33
CA GLY A 87 13.06 2.39 21.19
C GLY A 87 12.37 2.39 19.80
N LYS A 88 13.10 1.93 18.80
CA LYS A 88 12.62 1.79 17.43
C LYS A 88 12.12 0.37 17.17
N PHE A 89 10.93 0.28 16.61
CA PHE A 89 10.23 -0.98 16.30
C PHE A 89 10.17 -1.24 14.81
N PRO A 90 10.11 -2.50 14.38
CA PRO A 90 9.76 -2.80 12.99
C PRO A 90 8.36 -2.28 12.66
N GLY A 91 8.13 -1.92 11.39
CA GLY A 91 6.86 -1.41 10.91
C GLY A 91 6.18 -2.37 9.94
N VAL A 92 4.85 -2.47 10.01
CA VAL A 92 4.03 -3.22 9.04
C VAL A 92 2.88 -2.36 8.59
N CYS A 93 2.74 -2.19 7.27
CA CYS A 93 1.54 -1.59 6.67
C CYS A 93 0.63 -2.69 6.12
N ILE A 94 -0.64 -2.70 6.51
CA ILE A 94 -1.62 -3.71 6.13
C ILE A 94 -2.65 -3.12 5.18
N TYR A 95 -2.86 -3.79 4.05
CA TYR A 95 -3.82 -3.43 3.01
C TYR A 95 -4.90 -4.48 2.92
N HIS A 96 -6.16 -4.08 2.81
CA HIS A 96 -7.27 -5.03 2.67
C HIS A 96 -7.49 -5.51 1.24
N GLY A 97 -8.23 -6.60 1.08
CA GLY A 97 -8.63 -7.13 -0.23
C GLY A 97 -9.73 -6.33 -0.90
N TYR A 98 -9.94 -6.61 -2.18
CA TYR A 98 -10.93 -5.97 -3.04
C TYR A 98 -12.33 -5.95 -2.41
N GLY A 99 -12.98 -4.79 -2.43
CA GLY A 99 -14.31 -4.60 -1.84
C GLY A 99 -14.38 -4.70 -0.32
N GLY A 100 -13.20 -4.77 0.35
CA GLY A 100 -13.13 -4.85 1.80
C GLY A 100 -12.96 -3.49 2.49
N ARG A 101 -12.51 -3.57 3.72
CA ARG A 101 -12.05 -2.44 4.56
C ARG A 101 -10.78 -2.86 5.29
N GLY A 102 -9.98 -1.90 5.69
CA GLY A 102 -8.79 -2.15 6.50
C GLY A 102 -9.10 -2.83 7.84
N PRO A 103 -8.17 -3.63 8.36
CA PRO A 103 -8.25 -4.15 9.71
C PRO A 103 -8.46 -3.02 10.72
N ARG A 104 -9.35 -3.25 11.68
CA ARG A 104 -9.59 -2.33 12.80
C ARG A 104 -8.56 -2.53 13.90
N PRO A 105 -8.48 -1.64 14.90
CA PRO A 105 -7.50 -1.76 15.97
C PRO A 105 -7.44 -3.15 16.62
N LEU A 106 -8.57 -3.76 16.90
CA LEU A 106 -8.62 -5.09 17.54
C LEU A 106 -8.05 -6.20 16.66
N ASP A 107 -8.16 -6.07 15.33
CA ASP A 107 -7.66 -7.07 14.38
C ASP A 107 -6.12 -7.08 14.29
N ILE A 108 -5.47 -5.97 14.67
CA ILE A 108 -4.02 -5.78 14.57
C ILE A 108 -3.28 -5.76 15.91
N LEU A 109 -4.00 -5.93 17.03
CA LEU A 109 -3.42 -5.96 18.36
C LEU A 109 -2.37 -7.05 18.55
N ALA A 110 -2.63 -8.23 18.00
CA ALA A 110 -1.70 -9.36 18.13
C ALA A 110 -0.32 -9.04 17.54
N LEU A 111 -0.26 -8.33 16.43
CA LEU A 111 1.01 -7.87 15.84
C LEU A 111 1.64 -6.76 16.69
N ALA A 112 0.86 -5.78 17.11
CA ALA A 112 1.37 -4.68 17.91
C ALA A 112 1.92 -5.14 19.28
N SER A 113 1.29 -6.12 19.91
CA SER A 113 1.76 -6.71 21.17
C SER A 113 3.08 -7.48 21.04
N GLN A 114 3.48 -7.85 19.81
CA GLN A 114 4.80 -8.44 19.52
C GLN A 114 5.90 -7.37 19.30
N GLY A 115 5.63 -6.11 19.61
CA GLY A 115 6.60 -5.04 19.42
C GLY A 115 6.70 -4.54 17.98
N ILE A 116 5.59 -4.54 17.24
CA ILE A 116 5.53 -4.08 15.85
C ILE A 116 4.64 -2.83 15.77
N CYS A 117 5.10 -1.80 15.08
CA CYS A 117 4.26 -0.66 14.70
C CYS A 117 3.41 -1.05 13.50
N VAL A 118 2.08 -1.04 13.64
CA VAL A 118 1.16 -1.52 12.61
C VAL A 118 0.28 -0.39 12.11
N LEU A 119 0.35 -0.10 10.82
CA LEU A 119 -0.54 0.82 10.13
C LEU A 119 -1.48 0.01 9.22
N SER A 120 -2.78 0.04 9.45
CA SER A 120 -3.76 -0.47 8.51
C SER A 120 -4.36 0.66 7.69
N MET A 121 -4.59 0.45 6.40
CA MET A 121 -5.12 1.45 5.48
C MET A 121 -6.45 0.97 4.88
N ASP A 122 -7.44 1.84 4.84
CA ASP A 122 -8.62 1.67 3.99
C ASP A 122 -8.28 2.10 2.56
N CYS A 123 -8.54 1.24 1.58
CA CYS A 123 -8.39 1.60 0.17
C CYS A 123 -9.43 2.63 -0.25
N ARG A 124 -9.01 3.62 -1.08
CA ARG A 124 -9.89 4.70 -1.54
C ARG A 124 -11.22 4.19 -2.12
N GLY A 125 -12.32 4.83 -1.77
CA GLY A 125 -13.63 4.57 -2.36
C GLY A 125 -14.22 3.19 -2.13
N GLN A 126 -13.56 2.32 -1.33
CA GLN A 126 -14.09 1.00 -0.98
C GLN A 126 -14.90 1.05 0.32
N ASN A 127 -15.18 -0.10 0.93
CA ASN A 127 -16.10 -0.19 2.09
C ASN A 127 -15.50 0.31 3.43
N GLY A 128 -14.36 1.00 3.40
CA GLY A 128 -13.76 1.68 4.54
C GLY A 128 -14.19 3.14 4.65
N GLN A 129 -13.34 3.95 5.28
CA GLN A 129 -13.58 5.38 5.50
C GLN A 129 -12.78 6.29 4.54
N SER A 130 -11.98 5.72 3.65
CA SER A 130 -11.21 6.48 2.68
C SER A 130 -12.08 7.01 1.56
N GLN A 131 -11.92 8.30 1.27
CA GLN A 131 -12.62 8.96 0.18
C GLN A 131 -11.93 8.67 -1.15
N ASP A 132 -12.71 8.59 -2.21
CA ASP A 132 -12.22 8.65 -3.58
C ASP A 132 -12.84 9.86 -4.27
N THR A 133 -12.06 10.89 -4.43
CA THR A 133 -12.46 12.17 -5.06
C THR A 133 -11.80 12.35 -6.43
N ALA A 134 -11.18 11.29 -6.96
CA ALA A 134 -10.62 11.32 -8.30
C ALA A 134 -11.74 11.46 -9.34
N VAL A 135 -11.44 12.15 -10.44
CA VAL A 135 -12.36 12.30 -11.56
C VAL A 135 -12.07 11.20 -12.60
N TYR A 136 -13.07 10.43 -12.93
CA TYR A 136 -13.03 9.38 -13.95
C TYR A 136 -13.90 9.74 -15.14
N SER A 137 -13.42 9.51 -16.36
CA SER A 137 -14.14 9.87 -17.58
C SER A 137 -15.51 9.19 -17.69
N GLU A 138 -15.64 7.99 -17.14
CA GLU A 138 -16.87 7.18 -17.10
C GLU A 138 -17.67 7.39 -15.81
N GLY A 139 -17.26 8.32 -14.95
CA GLY A 139 -17.81 8.49 -13.61
C GLY A 139 -17.38 7.39 -12.64
N HIS A 140 -17.87 7.47 -11.40
CA HIS A 140 -17.65 6.43 -10.40
C HIS A 140 -18.55 5.23 -10.67
N GLN A 141 -17.94 4.07 -10.83
CA GLN A 141 -18.63 2.82 -11.09
C GLN A 141 -18.43 1.85 -9.93
N GLN A 142 -19.48 1.08 -9.64
CA GLN A 142 -19.31 -0.07 -8.78
C GLN A 142 -18.47 -1.13 -9.52
N GLY A 143 -17.47 -1.67 -8.83
CA GLY A 143 -16.52 -2.57 -9.47
C GLY A 143 -15.27 -1.85 -9.97
N TRP A 144 -14.42 -1.42 -9.02
CA TRP A 144 -13.19 -0.63 -9.23
C TRP A 144 -12.21 -1.17 -10.27
N MET A 145 -12.33 -2.44 -10.69
CA MET A 145 -11.43 -3.07 -11.67
C MET A 145 -11.41 -2.35 -13.03
N THR A 146 -12.49 -1.72 -13.42
CA THR A 146 -12.61 -1.04 -14.72
C THR A 146 -12.65 0.48 -14.61
N GLN A 147 -12.61 1.01 -13.39
CA GLN A 147 -12.75 2.44 -13.15
C GLN A 147 -11.53 3.20 -13.67
N GLY A 148 -11.74 4.09 -14.64
CA GLY A 148 -10.69 4.82 -15.34
C GLY A 148 -9.80 3.97 -16.25
N ILE A 149 -10.23 2.78 -16.67
CA ILE A 149 -9.41 1.79 -17.40
C ILE A 149 -8.91 2.27 -18.77
N ARG A 150 -9.53 3.30 -19.35
CA ARG A 150 -9.17 3.81 -20.67
C ARG A 150 -7.87 4.60 -20.69
N ASP A 151 -7.44 5.11 -19.55
CA ASP A 151 -6.19 5.87 -19.43
C ASP A 151 -5.42 5.39 -18.20
N PRO A 152 -4.18 4.87 -18.39
CA PRO A 152 -3.35 4.41 -17.28
C PRO A 152 -3.07 5.51 -16.24
N LYS A 153 -3.11 6.79 -16.63
CA LYS A 153 -2.89 7.92 -15.71
C LYS A 153 -4.08 8.18 -14.79
N THR A 154 -5.29 7.82 -15.21
CA THR A 154 -6.52 7.99 -14.45
C THR A 154 -7.09 6.67 -13.93
N TYR A 155 -6.40 5.56 -14.15
CA TYR A 155 -6.84 4.25 -13.71
C TYR A 155 -6.85 4.14 -12.19
N TYR A 156 -7.95 3.64 -11.62
CA TYR A 156 -8.16 3.51 -10.18
C TYR A 156 -6.98 2.84 -9.44
N PHE A 157 -6.43 1.77 -9.99
CA PHE A 157 -5.32 1.06 -9.35
C PHE A 157 -4.01 1.85 -9.33
N ARG A 158 -3.78 2.78 -10.27
CA ARG A 158 -2.65 3.71 -10.16
C ARG A 158 -2.75 4.53 -8.88
N TYR A 159 -3.93 5.08 -8.59
CA TYR A 159 -4.18 5.84 -7.38
C TYR A 159 -4.06 4.98 -6.13
N LEU A 160 -4.65 3.78 -6.15
CA LEU A 160 -4.62 2.84 -5.04
C LEU A 160 -3.20 2.46 -4.63
N TYR A 161 -2.34 2.14 -5.60
CA TYR A 161 -0.94 1.78 -5.34
C TYR A 161 -0.11 2.97 -4.86
N ALA A 162 -0.36 4.15 -5.41
CA ALA A 162 0.28 5.37 -4.95
C ALA A 162 -0.13 5.69 -3.49
N ASP A 163 -1.40 5.48 -3.10
CA ASP A 163 -1.84 5.62 -1.71
C ASP A 163 -1.17 4.61 -0.79
N ALA A 164 -1.03 3.36 -1.25
CA ALA A 164 -0.35 2.32 -0.49
C ALA A 164 1.14 2.68 -0.24
N LEU A 165 1.81 3.28 -1.23
CA LEU A 165 3.17 3.80 -1.07
C LEU A 165 3.21 4.95 -0.06
N ARG A 166 2.23 5.87 -0.11
CA ARG A 166 2.15 7.00 0.83
C ARG A 166 1.87 6.53 2.27
N ALA A 167 1.10 5.46 2.46
CA ALA A 167 0.93 4.84 3.77
C ALA A 167 2.25 4.27 4.32
N LEU A 168 3.07 3.64 3.46
CA LEU A 168 4.41 3.19 3.83
C LEU A 168 5.34 4.37 4.15
N GLU A 169 5.27 5.46 3.38
CA GLU A 169 6.01 6.69 3.64
C GLU A 169 5.64 7.29 5.01
N LEU A 170 4.34 7.33 5.32
CA LEU A 170 3.85 7.78 6.63
C LEU A 170 4.44 6.93 7.76
N LEU A 171 4.40 5.61 7.62
CA LEU A 171 4.93 4.70 8.63
C LEU A 171 6.44 4.86 8.79
N ALA A 172 7.19 4.99 7.68
CA ALA A 172 8.65 5.14 7.69
C ALA A 172 9.13 6.44 8.34
N LYS A 173 8.31 7.49 8.30
CA LYS A 173 8.62 8.81 8.90
C LYS A 173 8.29 8.90 10.39
N ARG A 174 7.78 7.83 11.00
CA ARG A 174 7.51 7.82 12.45
C ARG A 174 8.80 7.62 13.22
N ASP A 175 9.03 8.44 14.26
CA ASP A 175 10.24 8.41 15.08
C ASP A 175 10.44 7.07 15.77
N GLU A 176 9.35 6.41 16.17
CA GLU A 176 9.33 5.12 16.81
C GLU A 176 9.48 3.93 15.85
N VAL A 177 9.54 4.16 14.54
CA VAL A 177 9.70 3.10 13.53
C VAL A 177 11.13 2.99 13.05
N ASP A 178 11.64 1.77 12.98
CA ASP A 178 12.88 1.45 12.30
C ASP A 178 12.61 1.34 10.80
N ASP A 179 12.97 2.37 10.06
CA ASP A 179 12.74 2.48 8.63
C ASP A 179 13.50 1.44 7.79
N THR A 180 14.48 0.74 8.39
CA THR A 180 15.17 -0.38 7.76
C THR A 180 14.43 -1.71 7.88
N ARG A 181 13.37 -1.77 8.71
CA ARG A 181 12.58 -2.96 9.01
C ARG A 181 11.09 -2.72 8.79
N ILE A 182 10.72 -2.31 7.57
CA ILE A 182 9.32 -2.07 7.19
C ILE A 182 8.88 -3.11 6.16
N ALA A 183 7.63 -3.60 6.33
CA ALA A 183 6.98 -4.50 5.40
C ALA A 183 5.58 -4.00 5.03
N GLY A 184 5.16 -4.27 3.79
CA GLY A 184 3.76 -4.18 3.36
C GLY A 184 3.13 -5.58 3.35
N PHE A 185 1.94 -5.73 3.92
CA PHE A 185 1.25 -7.00 4.01
C PHE A 185 -0.18 -6.91 3.44
N PRO A 186 -0.50 -7.67 2.37
CA PRO A 186 -1.86 -7.75 1.86
C PRO A 186 -2.71 -8.65 2.77
N PHE A 187 -3.75 -8.07 3.37
CA PHE A 187 -4.69 -8.82 4.22
C PHE A 187 -5.81 -9.39 3.35
N ARG A 188 -5.85 -10.73 3.20
CA ARG A 188 -6.82 -11.49 2.40
C ARG A 188 -6.89 -11.07 0.93
N GLY A 189 -5.92 -11.52 0.14
CA GLY A 189 -6.10 -11.67 -1.30
C GLY A 189 -6.34 -10.37 -2.07
N LEU A 190 -5.52 -9.35 -1.87
CA LEU A 190 -5.35 -8.37 -2.94
C LEU A 190 -4.83 -9.12 -4.15
N PRO A 191 -5.52 -9.04 -5.30
CA PRO A 191 -4.96 -9.55 -6.57
C PRO A 191 -3.70 -8.76 -6.97
N CYS A 192 -3.27 -7.84 -6.16
CA CYS A 192 -2.22 -6.87 -6.41
C CYS A 192 -1.13 -6.96 -5.36
N GLY A 193 -0.21 -7.70 -5.63
CA GLY A 193 1.09 -8.08 -5.27
C GLY A 193 1.95 -7.09 -4.56
N VAL A 194 1.94 -7.09 -3.25
CA VAL A 194 3.20 -7.26 -2.56
C VAL A 194 3.26 -8.76 -2.22
N ARG A 195 3.69 -9.60 -3.15
CA ARG A 195 4.00 -11.00 -2.84
C ARG A 195 5.36 -11.05 -2.18
N PRO A 196 5.47 -11.64 -0.97
CA PRO A 196 6.75 -12.17 -0.56
C PRO A 196 7.10 -13.30 -1.54
N GLU A 197 8.17 -13.16 -2.29
CA GLU A 197 8.72 -14.28 -3.03
C GLU A 197 9.02 -15.39 -2.02
N HIS A 198 8.30 -16.53 -2.16
CA HIS A 198 8.59 -17.83 -1.57
C HIS A 198 9.13 -17.82 -0.13
N GLY A 199 8.27 -17.58 0.86
CA GLY A 199 8.52 -17.97 2.25
C GLY A 199 9.71 -17.31 2.96
N LYS A 200 10.41 -16.40 2.34
CA LYS A 200 11.44 -15.57 2.95
C LYS A 200 10.81 -14.21 3.28
N HIS A 201 10.96 -13.78 4.50
CA HIS A 201 10.47 -12.51 5.03
C HIS A 201 10.46 -11.43 3.97
N ALA A 202 9.33 -10.72 3.84
CA ALA A 202 9.17 -9.61 2.90
C ALA A 202 10.20 -8.52 3.23
N ARG A 203 11.41 -8.70 2.73
CA ARG A 203 12.38 -7.63 2.62
C ARG A 203 12.01 -6.89 1.35
N PHE A 204 11.70 -5.63 1.44
CA PHE A 204 11.75 -4.76 0.27
C PHE A 204 13.13 -4.99 -0.36
N ALA A 205 13.14 -5.60 -1.56
CA ALA A 205 14.37 -5.88 -2.25
C ALA A 205 15.10 -4.55 -2.45
N ARG A 206 16.33 -4.46 -1.92
CA ARG A 206 17.24 -3.36 -2.23
C ARG A 206 17.52 -3.42 -3.74
N GLY A 207 16.78 -2.64 -4.52
CA GLY A 207 17.20 -2.34 -5.88
C GLY A 207 18.57 -1.66 -5.81
N ARG A 208 19.53 -2.11 -6.60
CA ARG A 208 20.82 -1.38 -6.76
C ARG A 208 20.47 -0.04 -7.40
N HIS A 209 20.44 1.01 -6.61
CA HIS A 209 20.27 2.36 -7.12
C HIS A 209 21.60 2.93 -7.57
N GLN A 210 21.62 3.39 -8.79
CA GLN A 210 22.61 4.39 -9.20
C GLN A 210 22.36 5.67 -8.40
N HIS A 211 23.44 6.22 -7.88
CA HIS A 211 23.49 7.35 -6.98
C HIS A 211 22.97 8.63 -7.65
N VAL A 212 21.85 9.17 -7.18
CA VAL A 212 21.43 10.54 -7.47
C VAL A 212 21.76 11.38 -6.23
N PRO A 213 22.66 12.38 -6.33
CA PRO A 213 23.04 13.21 -5.18
C PRO A 213 21.90 14.14 -4.79
N GLY A 214 21.54 14.17 -3.52
CA GLY A 214 20.79 15.30 -2.96
C GLY A 214 19.52 15.02 -2.14
N THR A 215 19.10 13.77 -1.91
CA THR A 215 17.88 13.49 -1.12
C THR A 215 18.13 12.41 -0.05
N HIS A 216 18.22 12.83 1.20
CA HIS A 216 18.61 11.97 2.32
C HIS A 216 17.48 11.07 2.90
N VAL A 217 16.24 11.12 2.42
CA VAL A 217 15.09 10.43 3.02
C VAL A 217 14.50 9.31 2.12
N HIS A 218 14.86 9.21 0.85
CA HIS A 218 14.15 8.33 -0.09
C HIS A 218 14.84 7.02 -0.45
N ARG A 219 15.80 6.56 0.34
CA ARG A 219 16.70 5.46 -0.11
C ARG A 219 16.09 4.06 -0.19
N HIS A 220 14.88 3.78 0.32
CA HIS A 220 14.44 2.39 0.51
C HIS A 220 12.96 2.05 0.27
N LEU A 221 12.14 2.98 -0.20
CA LEU A 221 10.74 2.67 -0.52
C LEU A 221 10.58 2.41 -2.02
N THR A 222 10.47 1.14 -2.39
CA THR A 222 10.15 0.73 -3.76
C THR A 222 8.80 0.03 -3.76
N LEU A 223 7.86 0.53 -4.54
CA LEU A 223 6.61 -0.14 -4.81
C LEU A 223 6.88 -1.28 -5.81
N ILE A 224 6.79 -2.52 -5.38
CA ILE A 224 6.82 -3.66 -6.29
C ILE A 224 5.39 -3.87 -6.78
N VAL A 225 5.09 -3.39 -7.97
CA VAL A 225 3.82 -3.67 -8.65
C VAL A 225 3.99 -4.96 -9.44
N PRO A 226 3.13 -5.96 -9.26
CA PRO A 226 3.23 -7.19 -10.04
C PRO A 226 2.91 -6.91 -11.50
N ALA A 227 3.62 -7.61 -12.38
CA ALA A 227 3.45 -7.52 -13.83
C ALA A 227 2.08 -8.03 -14.34
N ARG A 228 1.17 -8.38 -13.42
CA ARG A 228 -0.19 -8.83 -13.73
C ARG A 228 -1.18 -8.19 -12.74
N CYS A 229 -2.01 -7.37 -13.22
CA CYS A 229 -3.39 -7.13 -12.79
C CYS A 229 -4.32 -7.63 -13.89
#